data_a4d4419831e7d14e097fd464262d2029
#
_entry.id   a4d4419831e7d14e097fd464262d2029
#
_cell.length_a   1.000
_cell.length_b   1.000
_cell.length_c   1.000
_cell.angle_alpha   90.00
_cell.angle_beta   90.00
_cell.angle_gamma   90.00
#
_symmetry.space_group_name_H-M   'P 1'
#
loop_
_entity.id
_entity.type
_entity.pdbx_description
1 polymer ?
#
loop_
_entity_poly.entity_id
_entity_poly.type
_entity_poly.pdbx_seq_one_letter_code
_entity_poly.pdbx_strand_id
1 'polypeptide(L)'
;MKIKNKIKCKRDGVEVEIDEINISKENFTPKSILDAEREFLLTGGVFPQGDMENSRGYLGFVAAKMINCSYDDLVEKLTGREYLEVTNEVKGLFNGVGLESLAAKILENQS
;
A
#
# COMPACT_ATOMS: atom_id res chain seq x y z
N MET A 1 7.32 10.40 -3.32
CA MET A 1 7.55 10.07 -4.74
C MET A 1 6.66 10.94 -5.61
N LYS A 2 7.25 11.70 -6.49
CA LYS A 2 6.48 12.51 -7.44
C LYS A 2 5.97 11.65 -8.59
N ILE A 3 4.73 11.93 -9.03
CA ILE A 3 4.08 11.19 -10.10
C ILE A 3 3.77 12.12 -11.27
N LYS A 4 3.71 11.54 -12.47
CA LYS A 4 3.53 12.30 -13.71
C LYS A 4 2.12 12.86 -13.85
N ASN A 5 1.11 12.06 -13.53
CA ASN A 5 -0.30 12.43 -13.66
C ASN A 5 -0.93 12.55 -12.29
N LYS A 6 -1.76 13.58 -12.08
CA LYS A 6 -2.40 13.80 -10.78
C LYS A 6 -3.46 12.75 -10.50
N ILE A 7 -3.54 12.35 -9.24
CA ILE A 7 -4.50 11.37 -8.73
C ILE A 7 -5.48 12.09 -7.81
N LYS A 8 -6.76 11.70 -7.87
CA LYS A 8 -7.78 12.24 -6.99
C LYS A 8 -7.83 11.44 -5.70
N CYS A 9 -7.69 12.14 -4.59
CA CYS A 9 -7.74 11.57 -3.24
C CYS A 9 -8.74 12.34 -2.40
N LYS A 10 -9.25 11.71 -1.33
CA LYS A 10 -10.11 12.38 -0.36
C LYS A 10 -9.32 12.73 0.88
N ARG A 11 -9.37 13.99 1.30
CA ARG A 11 -8.78 14.47 2.54
C ARG A 11 -9.84 15.25 3.30
N ASP A 12 -10.16 14.80 4.51
CA ASP A 12 -11.18 15.41 5.36
C ASP A 12 -12.54 15.53 4.64
N GLY A 13 -12.90 14.51 3.86
CA GLY A 13 -14.14 14.48 3.11
C GLY A 13 -14.15 15.32 1.82
N VAL A 14 -13.05 16.00 1.51
CA VAL A 14 -12.92 16.84 0.32
C VAL A 14 -12.02 16.16 -0.70
N GLU A 15 -12.45 16.15 -1.96
CA GLU A 15 -11.64 15.62 -3.06
C GLU A 15 -10.53 16.60 -3.42
N VAL A 16 -9.30 16.11 -3.42
CA VAL A 16 -8.11 16.88 -3.79
C VAL A 16 -7.31 16.10 -4.84
N GLU A 17 -6.56 16.83 -5.67
CA GLU A 17 -5.63 16.21 -6.61
C GLU A 17 -4.23 16.27 -6.04
N ILE A 18 -3.52 15.14 -6.10
CA ILE A 18 -2.14 15.05 -5.63
C ILE A 18 -1.21 14.68 -6.78
N ASP A 19 -0.01 15.21 -6.75
CA ASP A 19 1.07 14.87 -7.68
C ASP A 19 2.24 14.17 -6.96
N GLU A 20 2.04 13.80 -5.73
CA GLU A 20 3.05 13.13 -4.91
C GLU A 20 2.39 12.07 -4.05
N ILE A 21 2.98 10.87 -4.05
CA ILE A 21 2.51 9.74 -3.24
C ILE A 21 3.50 9.52 -2.10
N ASN A 22 2.98 9.43 -0.89
CA ASN A 22 3.78 9.23 0.31
C ASN A 22 3.38 7.92 0.99
N ILE A 23 4.20 6.90 0.81
CA ILE A 23 4.00 5.59 1.43
C ILE A 23 4.92 5.53 2.66
N SER A 24 4.32 5.53 3.84
CA SER A 24 5.08 5.59 5.08
C SER A 24 4.46 4.69 6.15
N LYS A 25 5.21 4.46 7.23
CA LYS A 25 4.72 3.66 8.35
C LYS A 25 3.48 4.29 9.01
N GLU A 26 3.36 5.61 8.98
CA GLU A 26 2.27 6.33 9.62
C GLU A 26 0.91 6.05 8.97
N ASN A 27 0.86 5.86 7.64
CA ASN A 27 -0.40 5.55 6.96
C ASN A 27 -0.55 4.07 6.61
N PHE A 28 0.38 3.22 7.06
CA PHE A 28 0.28 1.77 6.95
C PHE A 28 -0.42 1.23 8.19
N THR A 29 -1.75 1.20 8.15
CA THR A 29 -2.60 0.89 9.31
C THR A 29 -3.35 -0.41 9.11
N PRO A 30 -3.80 -1.06 10.21
CA PRO A 30 -4.65 -2.24 10.08
C PRO A 30 -5.91 -1.99 9.23
N LYS A 31 -6.50 -0.79 9.36
CA LYS A 31 -7.67 -0.43 8.56
C LYS A 31 -7.35 -0.42 7.08
N SER A 32 -6.22 0.16 6.68
CA SER A 32 -5.79 0.17 5.29
C SER A 32 -5.60 -1.25 4.74
N ILE A 33 -4.98 -2.11 5.53
CA ILE A 33 -4.72 -3.51 5.15
C ILE A 33 -6.03 -4.27 4.99
N LEU A 34 -6.92 -4.19 5.98
CA LEU A 34 -8.18 -4.93 5.96
C LEU A 34 -9.15 -4.43 4.89
N ASP A 35 -9.25 -3.12 4.70
CA ASP A 35 -10.10 -2.54 3.67
C ASP A 35 -9.59 -2.92 2.27
N ALA A 36 -8.27 -2.93 2.08
CA ALA A 36 -7.65 -3.34 0.82
C ALA A 36 -7.92 -4.82 0.53
N GLU A 37 -7.79 -5.68 1.53
CA GLU A 37 -8.05 -7.11 1.41
C GLU A 37 -9.51 -7.36 0.99
N ARG A 38 -10.44 -6.68 1.65
CA ARG A 38 -11.86 -6.79 1.33
C ARG A 38 -12.15 -6.37 -0.12
N GLU A 39 -11.67 -5.21 -0.54
CA GLU A 39 -11.89 -4.72 -1.89
C GLU A 39 -11.25 -5.63 -2.94
N PHE A 40 -10.03 -6.10 -2.67
CA PHE A 40 -9.34 -7.01 -3.57
C PHE A 40 -10.15 -8.28 -3.81
N LEU A 41 -10.68 -8.87 -2.74
CA LEU A 41 -11.50 -10.09 -2.84
C LEU A 41 -12.83 -9.81 -3.54
N LEU A 42 -13.46 -8.67 -3.27
CA LEU A 42 -14.73 -8.28 -3.90
C LEU A 42 -14.60 -8.05 -5.40
N THR A 43 -13.44 -7.62 -5.87
CA THR A 43 -13.19 -7.43 -7.30
C THR A 43 -12.75 -8.70 -8.02
N GLY A 44 -12.81 -9.85 -7.35
CA GLY A 44 -12.45 -11.14 -7.93
C GLY A 44 -10.98 -11.50 -7.79
N GLY A 45 -10.25 -10.78 -6.96
CA GLY A 45 -8.85 -11.10 -6.69
C GLY A 45 -8.71 -12.43 -5.98
N VAL A 46 -7.63 -13.15 -6.28
CA VAL A 46 -7.32 -14.42 -5.66
C VAL A 46 -5.89 -14.33 -5.11
N PHE A 47 -5.74 -14.69 -3.84
CA PHE A 47 -4.41 -14.74 -3.25
C PHE A 47 -3.75 -16.09 -3.56
N PRO A 48 -2.49 -16.09 -4.04
CA PRO A 48 -1.70 -17.31 -4.04
C PRO A 48 -1.57 -17.81 -2.61
N GLN A 49 -1.61 -19.10 -2.43
CA GLN A 49 -1.60 -19.70 -1.10
C GLN A 49 -0.35 -19.25 -0.32
N GLY A 50 -0.55 -18.54 0.80
CA GLY A 50 0.52 -18.10 1.67
C GLY A 50 1.34 -16.91 1.19
N ASP A 51 0.88 -16.17 0.17
CA ASP A 51 1.74 -15.18 -0.49
C ASP A 51 1.01 -13.88 -0.83
N MET A 52 0.24 -13.35 0.13
CA MET A 52 -0.53 -12.12 -0.05
C MET A 52 0.35 -10.91 -0.36
N GLU A 53 1.47 -10.76 0.36
CA GLU A 53 2.36 -9.62 0.23
C GLU A 53 3.12 -9.58 -1.10
N ASN A 54 3.05 -10.61 -1.92
CA ASN A 54 3.68 -10.63 -3.24
C ASN A 54 2.70 -10.38 -4.38
N SER A 55 1.40 -10.26 -4.08
CA SER A 55 0.40 -9.95 -5.09
C SER A 55 0.43 -8.45 -5.42
N ARG A 56 0.84 -8.10 -6.64
CA ARG A 56 0.87 -6.71 -7.10
C ARG A 56 -0.50 -6.04 -7.06
N GLY A 57 -1.56 -6.79 -7.39
CA GLY A 57 -2.90 -6.26 -7.30
C GLY A 57 -3.27 -5.89 -5.88
N TYR A 58 -3.06 -6.79 -4.94
CA TYR A 58 -3.32 -6.53 -3.53
C TYR A 58 -2.49 -5.35 -3.00
N LEU A 59 -1.19 -5.32 -3.31
CA LEU A 59 -0.33 -4.22 -2.88
C LEU A 59 -0.82 -2.87 -3.42
N GLY A 60 -1.36 -2.85 -4.64
CA GLY A 60 -1.96 -1.65 -5.20
C GLY A 60 -3.20 -1.20 -4.44
N PHE A 61 -4.05 -2.13 -4.00
CA PHE A 61 -5.20 -1.80 -3.15
C PHE A 61 -4.76 -1.23 -1.80
N VAL A 62 -3.71 -1.81 -1.20
CA VAL A 62 -3.16 -1.28 0.05
C VAL A 62 -2.66 0.15 -0.13
N ALA A 63 -1.90 0.41 -1.20
CA ALA A 63 -1.41 1.75 -1.50
C ALA A 63 -2.57 2.74 -1.67
N ALA A 64 -3.61 2.35 -2.40
CA ALA A 64 -4.78 3.20 -2.61
C ALA A 64 -5.46 3.56 -1.28
N LYS A 65 -5.58 2.60 -0.37
CA LYS A 65 -6.17 2.86 0.96
C LYS A 65 -5.26 3.74 1.81
N MET A 66 -3.95 3.55 1.73
CA MET A 66 -3.00 4.37 2.48
C MET A 66 -3.07 5.85 2.10
N ILE A 67 -3.23 6.15 0.82
CA ILE A 67 -3.33 7.53 0.33
C ILE A 67 -4.76 8.00 0.12
N ASN A 68 -5.73 7.16 0.43
CA ASN A 68 -7.16 7.46 0.39
C ASN A 68 -7.66 7.83 -1.01
N CYS A 69 -7.25 7.06 -2.00
CA CYS A 69 -7.75 7.19 -3.38
C CYS A 69 -8.42 5.89 -3.83
N SER A 70 -9.06 5.91 -5.00
CA SER A 70 -9.60 4.67 -5.56
C SER A 70 -8.48 3.88 -6.24
N TYR A 71 -8.60 2.57 -6.23
CA TYR A 71 -7.66 1.70 -6.93
C TYR A 71 -7.68 1.96 -8.43
N ASP A 72 -8.87 2.16 -9.00
CA ASP A 72 -9.01 2.44 -10.44
C ASP A 72 -8.26 3.70 -10.85
N ASP A 73 -8.36 4.76 -10.04
CA ASP A 73 -7.66 6.01 -10.32
C ASP A 73 -6.14 5.80 -10.26
N LEU A 74 -5.70 5.01 -9.29
CA LEU A 74 -4.29 4.69 -9.13
C LEU A 74 -3.74 3.98 -10.36
N VAL A 75 -4.41 2.93 -10.84
CA VAL A 75 -3.93 2.14 -11.99
C VAL A 75 -4.06 2.89 -13.31
N GLU A 76 -5.03 3.80 -13.43
CA GLU A 76 -5.18 4.60 -14.65
C GLU A 76 -4.16 5.73 -14.76
N LYS A 77 -3.79 6.34 -13.65
CA LYS A 77 -2.96 7.55 -13.64
C LYS A 77 -1.47 7.27 -13.51
N LEU A 78 -1.09 6.24 -12.77
CA LEU A 78 0.32 5.91 -12.60
C LEU A 78 0.90 5.26 -13.85
N THR A 79 2.16 5.59 -14.15
CA THR A 79 2.91 4.81 -15.14
C THR A 79 3.23 3.44 -14.55
N GLY A 80 3.57 2.47 -15.40
CA GLY A 80 3.96 1.14 -14.94
C GLY A 80 5.10 1.18 -13.95
N ARG A 81 6.10 2.02 -14.20
CA ARG A 81 7.25 2.18 -13.31
C ARG A 81 6.84 2.75 -11.95
N GLU A 82 5.99 3.77 -11.96
CA GLU A 82 5.47 4.37 -10.73
C GLU A 82 4.68 3.36 -9.91
N TYR A 83 3.83 2.59 -10.57
CA TYR A 83 3.05 1.54 -9.89
C TYR A 83 3.96 0.49 -9.26
N LEU A 84 5.00 0.06 -9.97
CA LEU A 84 5.96 -0.89 -9.42
C LEU A 84 6.71 -0.32 -8.22
N GLU A 85 7.11 0.94 -8.28
CA GLU A 85 7.78 1.61 -7.16
C GLU A 85 6.88 1.70 -5.93
N VAL A 86 5.63 2.13 -6.12
CA VAL A 86 4.66 2.25 -5.03
C VAL A 86 4.38 0.90 -4.38
N THR A 87 4.14 -0.12 -5.20
CA THR A 87 3.85 -1.46 -4.67
C THR A 87 5.08 -2.09 -4.01
N ASN A 88 6.28 -1.79 -4.48
CA ASN A 88 7.52 -2.21 -3.82
C ASN A 88 7.68 -1.55 -2.45
N GLU A 89 7.32 -0.28 -2.31
CA GLU A 89 7.37 0.41 -1.02
C GLU A 89 6.38 -0.21 -0.04
N VAL A 90 5.16 -0.54 -0.49
CA VAL A 90 4.17 -1.23 0.35
C VAL A 90 4.70 -2.60 0.78
N LYS A 91 5.25 -3.36 -0.16
CA LYS A 91 5.84 -4.66 0.13
C LYS A 91 6.96 -4.54 1.18
N GLY A 92 7.79 -3.51 1.06
CA GLY A 92 8.84 -3.22 2.02
C GLY A 92 8.30 -2.97 3.43
N LEU A 93 7.15 -2.31 3.54
CA LEU A 93 6.51 -2.08 4.83
C LEU A 93 6.03 -3.40 5.47
N PHE A 94 5.43 -4.29 4.69
CA PHE A 94 5.06 -5.61 5.20
C PHE A 94 6.27 -6.37 5.72
N ASN A 95 7.33 -6.42 4.92
CA ASN A 95 8.55 -7.15 5.26
C ASN A 95 9.32 -6.47 6.39
N GLY A 96 9.46 -5.15 6.32
CA GLY A 96 10.21 -4.37 7.29
C GLY A 96 9.60 -4.40 8.68
N VAL A 97 8.27 -4.22 8.78
CA VAL A 97 7.58 -4.23 10.07
C VAL A 97 7.74 -5.60 10.74
N GLY A 98 7.59 -6.70 9.97
CA GLY A 98 7.75 -8.04 10.51
C GLY A 98 9.18 -8.33 10.95
N LEU A 99 10.12 -8.09 10.05
CA LEU A 99 11.54 -8.40 10.30
C LEU A 99 12.16 -7.49 11.34
N GLU A 100 11.90 -6.19 11.27
CA GLU A 100 12.43 -5.23 12.24
C GLU A 100 11.91 -5.51 13.65
N SER A 101 10.62 -5.77 13.79
CA SER A 101 10.03 -6.09 15.09
C SER A 101 10.62 -7.37 15.68
N LEU A 102 10.80 -8.39 14.86
CA LEU A 102 11.40 -9.65 15.30
C LEU A 102 12.85 -9.45 15.69
N ALA A 103 13.62 -8.74 14.88
CA ALA A 103 15.02 -8.44 15.18
C ALA A 103 15.17 -7.64 16.48
N ALA A 104 14.33 -6.63 16.68
CA ALA A 104 14.35 -5.83 17.90
C ALA A 104 14.06 -6.68 19.14
N LYS A 105 13.08 -7.58 19.06
CA LYS A 105 12.75 -8.49 20.17
C LYS A 105 13.90 -9.44 20.48
N ILE A 106 14.54 -9.97 19.46
CA ILE A 106 15.70 -10.86 19.63
C ILE A 106 16.84 -10.12 20.31
N LEU A 107 17.14 -8.90 19.86
CA LEU A 107 18.20 -8.07 20.44
C LEU A 107 17.90 -7.70 21.89
N GLU A 108 16.66 -7.35 22.21
CA GLU A 108 16.26 -7.05 23.59
C GLU A 108 16.44 -8.27 24.51
N ASN A 109 16.11 -9.44 24.03
CA ASN A 109 16.23 -10.67 24.82
C ASN A 109 17.66 -11.11 25.02
N GLN A 110 18.60 -10.64 24.20
CA GLN A 110 20.02 -10.98 24.32
C GLN A 110 20.80 -10.00 25.17
N SER A 111 20.21 -8.91 25.53
CA SER A 111 20.83 -7.93 26.43
C SER A 111 20.32 -8.12 27.87
#